data_e80d05d09aaca32fc14f2d1992acb313
#
_entry.id   e80d05d09aaca32fc14f2d1992acb313
#
_cell.length_a   1.000
_cell.length_b   1.000
_cell.length_c   1.000
_cell.angle_alpha   90.00
_cell.angle_beta   90.00
_cell.angle_gamma   90.00
#
_symmetry.space_group_name_H-M   'P 1'
#
loop_
_entity.id
_entity.type
_entity.pdbx_description
1 polymer ?
#
loop_
_entity_poly.entity_id
_entity_poly.type
_entity_poly.pdbx_seq_one_letter_code
_entity_poly.pdbx_strand_id
1 'polypeptide(L)'
;MIYVILAALALAAICFSIRFYALKHSIREACRELEEIRKEPDQDRILHISVPDRSMEKLLQSMNLTLKEIRSEGQQYRKREKQFQEQIENISHDLRTPLTVILGYLRLLREKEGTEYKGAELEEILGLMERKARFLEQLVSRFYSFSRLTAGDFRL
;
A
#
# COMPACT_ATOMS: atom_id res chain seq x y z
N MET A 1 9.23 -44.18 54.44
CA MET A 1 10.13 -43.53 53.45
C MET A 1 9.66 -43.74 52.00
N ILE A 2 9.47 -45.00 51.58
CA ILE A 2 9.08 -45.29 50.14
C ILE A 2 7.75 -44.65 49.74
N TYR A 3 6.72 -44.67 50.58
CA TYR A 3 5.43 -44.03 50.30
C TYR A 3 5.49 -42.51 50.17
N VAL A 4 6.38 -41.84 50.87
CA VAL A 4 6.59 -40.40 50.76
C VAL A 4 7.26 -40.05 49.44
N ILE A 5 8.21 -40.84 49.00
CA ILE A 5 8.88 -40.67 47.70
C ILE A 5 7.90 -40.92 46.54
N LEU A 6 7.06 -41.96 46.63
CA LEU A 6 6.03 -42.23 45.64
C LEU A 6 4.98 -41.12 45.56
N ALA A 7 4.55 -40.59 46.69
CA ALA A 7 3.61 -39.45 46.72
C ALA A 7 4.23 -38.17 46.12
N ALA A 8 5.49 -37.88 46.38
CA ALA A 8 6.20 -36.74 45.81
C ALA A 8 6.37 -36.89 44.29
N LEU A 9 6.71 -38.08 43.80
CA LEU A 9 6.78 -38.37 42.35
C LEU A 9 5.41 -38.23 41.66
N ALA A 10 4.35 -38.72 42.28
CA ALA A 10 3.00 -38.60 41.76
C ALA A 10 2.57 -37.11 41.67
N LEU A 11 2.83 -36.31 42.68
CA LEU A 11 2.57 -34.87 42.69
C LEU A 11 3.37 -34.13 41.61
N ALA A 12 4.64 -34.44 41.45
CA ALA A 12 5.49 -33.87 40.40
C ALA A 12 4.97 -34.22 39.00
N ALA A 13 4.55 -35.48 38.79
CA ALA A 13 3.98 -35.92 37.51
C ALA A 13 2.65 -35.22 37.20
N ILE A 14 1.79 -35.02 38.19
CA ILE A 14 0.53 -34.29 38.05
C ILE A 14 0.82 -32.79 37.69
N CYS A 15 1.71 -32.16 38.43
CA CYS A 15 2.09 -30.79 38.21
C CYS A 15 2.70 -30.58 36.81
N PHE A 16 3.56 -31.50 36.37
CA PHE A 16 4.13 -31.50 35.02
C PHE A 16 3.05 -31.67 33.94
N SER A 17 2.12 -32.60 34.13
CA SER A 17 1.02 -32.84 33.20
C SER A 17 0.11 -31.61 33.06
N ILE A 18 -0.21 -30.93 34.14
CA ILE A 18 -1.01 -29.70 34.12
C ILE A 18 -0.28 -28.60 33.35
N ARG A 19 1.01 -28.37 33.62
CA ARG A 19 1.81 -27.37 32.89
C ARG A 19 1.95 -27.69 31.43
N PHE A 20 2.16 -28.96 31.09
CA PHE A 20 2.24 -29.40 29.68
C PHE A 20 0.93 -29.19 28.94
N TYR A 21 -0.21 -29.50 29.57
CA TYR A 21 -1.53 -29.31 28.97
C TYR A 21 -1.84 -27.81 28.77
N ALA A 22 -1.52 -26.96 29.76
CA ALA A 22 -1.70 -25.52 29.67
C ALA A 22 -0.87 -24.92 28.54
N LEU A 23 0.40 -25.32 28.38
CA LEU A 23 1.27 -24.88 27.30
C LEU A 23 0.71 -25.28 25.93
N LYS A 24 0.28 -26.55 25.81
CA LYS A 24 -0.30 -27.05 24.53
C LYS A 24 -1.60 -26.32 24.17
N HIS A 25 -2.42 -25.96 25.15
CA HIS A 25 -3.63 -25.17 24.96
C HIS A 25 -3.30 -23.77 24.45
N SER A 26 -2.36 -23.07 25.10
CA SER A 26 -1.94 -21.71 24.71
C SER A 26 -1.36 -21.66 23.28
N ILE A 27 -0.54 -22.65 22.90
CA ILE A 27 -0.01 -22.74 21.52
C ILE A 27 -1.14 -22.92 20.50
N ARG A 28 -2.13 -23.76 20.79
CA ARG A 28 -3.24 -24.00 19.88
C ARG A 28 -4.11 -22.75 19.71
N GLU A 29 -4.32 -22.02 20.79
CA GLU A 29 -5.05 -20.76 20.79
C GLU A 29 -4.30 -19.68 19.96
N ALA A 30 -2.97 -19.58 20.15
CA ALA A 30 -2.12 -18.69 19.35
C ALA A 30 -2.20 -19.00 17.83
N CYS A 31 -2.14 -20.27 17.47
CA CYS A 31 -2.27 -20.68 16.07
C CYS A 31 -3.64 -20.31 15.48
N ARG A 32 -4.72 -20.47 16.27
CA ARG A 32 -6.07 -20.12 15.82
C ARG A 32 -6.22 -18.61 15.62
N GLU A 33 -5.75 -17.78 16.55
CA GLU A 33 -5.79 -16.32 16.42
C GLU A 33 -4.95 -15.83 15.23
N LEU A 34 -3.78 -16.42 15.00
CA LEU A 34 -2.97 -16.11 13.81
C LEU A 34 -3.68 -16.46 12.51
N GLU A 35 -4.40 -17.58 12.45
CA GLU A 35 -5.21 -17.92 11.28
C GLU A 35 -6.35 -16.92 11.05
N GLU A 36 -7.00 -16.44 12.10
CA GLU A 36 -8.04 -15.41 12.01
C GLU A 36 -7.46 -14.07 11.52
N ILE A 37 -6.31 -13.65 12.07
CA ILE A 37 -5.60 -12.44 11.63
C ILE A 37 -5.20 -12.54 10.14
N ARG A 38 -4.80 -13.73 9.67
CA ARG A 38 -4.45 -13.96 8.26
C ARG A 38 -5.66 -13.81 7.33
N LYS A 39 -6.85 -14.16 7.78
CA LYS A 39 -8.09 -14.03 6.98
C LYS A 39 -8.57 -12.60 6.88
N GLU A 40 -8.35 -11.79 7.92
CA GLU A 40 -8.78 -10.40 7.98
C GLU A 40 -7.61 -9.49 8.44
N PRO A 41 -6.64 -9.20 7.54
CA PRO A 41 -5.42 -8.48 7.90
C PRO A 41 -5.65 -7.00 8.27
N ASP A 42 -6.82 -6.45 7.94
CA ASP A 42 -7.16 -5.04 8.17
C ASP A 42 -7.72 -4.75 9.58
N GLN A 43 -8.04 -5.79 10.35
CA GLN A 43 -8.50 -5.59 11.73
C GLN A 43 -7.29 -5.42 12.67
N ASP A 44 -7.39 -4.41 13.54
CA ASP A 44 -6.34 -4.07 14.54
C ASP A 44 -6.36 -5.06 15.72
N ARG A 45 -6.32 -6.37 15.41
CA ARG A 45 -6.31 -7.45 16.39
C ARG A 45 -4.89 -7.69 16.88
N ILE A 46 -4.73 -7.67 18.18
CA ILE A 46 -3.49 -8.01 18.90
C ILE A 46 -3.66 -9.43 19.44
N LEU A 47 -2.63 -10.26 19.33
CA LEU A 47 -2.59 -11.56 19.99
C LEU A 47 -2.64 -11.36 21.50
N HIS A 48 -3.78 -11.69 22.11
CA HIS A 48 -4.03 -11.57 23.55
C HIS A 48 -4.16 -12.97 24.17
N ILE A 49 -3.06 -13.61 24.45
CA ILE A 49 -3.06 -14.95 25.03
C ILE A 49 -2.42 -14.85 26.42
N SER A 50 -3.17 -15.30 27.44
CA SER A 50 -2.64 -15.44 28.79
C SER A 50 -1.75 -16.68 28.86
N VAL A 51 -0.43 -16.47 28.92
CA VAL A 51 0.55 -17.56 28.89
C VAL A 51 1.23 -17.68 30.22
N PRO A 52 1.34 -18.90 30.79
CA PRO A 52 2.02 -19.11 32.06
C PRO A 52 3.56 -19.08 31.95
N ASP A 53 4.13 -18.95 30.76
CA ASP A 53 5.57 -18.99 30.51
C ASP A 53 6.09 -17.66 29.99
N ARG A 54 7.11 -17.10 30.65
CA ARG A 54 7.77 -15.84 30.30
C ARG A 54 8.45 -15.84 28.91
N SER A 55 8.88 -17.01 28.43
CA SER A 55 9.50 -17.16 27.12
C SER A 55 8.45 -17.04 26.00
N MET A 56 7.29 -17.63 26.21
CA MET A 56 6.16 -17.54 25.29
C MET A 56 5.59 -16.12 25.24
N GLU A 57 5.53 -15.44 26.39
CA GLU A 57 5.12 -14.03 26.45
C GLU A 57 6.02 -13.14 25.58
N LYS A 58 7.35 -13.30 25.67
CA LYS A 58 8.31 -12.59 24.82
C LYS A 58 8.13 -12.90 23.34
N LEU A 59 7.85 -14.17 23.00
CA LEU A 59 7.59 -14.57 21.62
C LEU A 59 6.33 -13.87 21.08
N LEU A 60 5.23 -13.86 21.84
CA LEU A 60 4.00 -13.18 21.47
C LEU A 60 4.18 -11.67 21.32
N GLN A 61 4.96 -11.04 22.20
CA GLN A 61 5.30 -9.62 22.08
C GLN A 61 6.07 -9.34 20.77
N SER A 62 7.07 -10.15 20.45
CA SER A 62 7.83 -10.03 19.21
C SER A 62 6.94 -10.21 17.97
N MET A 63 6.06 -11.20 17.99
CA MET A 63 5.10 -11.43 16.90
C MET A 63 4.14 -10.24 16.74
N ASN A 64 3.61 -9.68 17.82
CA ASN A 64 2.74 -8.50 17.79
C ASN A 64 3.46 -7.28 17.20
N LEU A 65 4.73 -7.07 17.53
CA LEU A 65 5.54 -6.01 16.94
C LEU A 65 5.69 -6.21 15.41
N THR A 66 6.06 -7.40 14.99
CA THR A 66 6.20 -7.73 13.55
C THR A 66 4.87 -7.58 12.80
N LEU A 67 3.76 -8.03 13.38
CA LEU A 67 2.44 -7.84 12.78
C LEU A 67 2.07 -6.35 12.63
N LYS A 68 2.42 -5.52 13.63
CA LYS A 68 2.22 -4.07 13.57
C LYS A 68 3.05 -3.42 12.47
N GLU A 69 4.32 -3.83 12.31
CA GLU A 69 5.20 -3.35 11.24
C GLU A 69 4.63 -3.71 9.86
N ILE A 70 4.28 -4.96 9.63
CA ILE A 70 3.68 -5.43 8.36
C ILE A 70 2.40 -4.65 8.03
N ARG A 71 1.53 -4.40 9.01
CA ARG A 71 0.31 -3.60 8.80
C ARG A 71 0.63 -2.16 8.45
N SER A 72 1.57 -1.55 9.16
CA SER A 72 2.02 -0.18 8.89
C SER A 72 2.56 -0.04 7.47
N GLU A 73 3.41 -0.98 7.04
CA GLU A 73 3.93 -1.02 5.68
C GLU A 73 2.82 -1.20 4.64
N GLY A 74 1.89 -2.12 4.89
CA GLY A 74 0.73 -2.34 4.03
C GLY A 74 -0.16 -1.10 3.88
N GLN A 75 -0.40 -0.36 4.98
CA GLN A 75 -1.15 0.90 4.93
C GLN A 75 -0.40 1.99 4.17
N GLN A 76 0.92 2.11 4.37
CA GLN A 76 1.75 3.06 3.63
C GLN A 76 1.76 2.73 2.13
N TYR A 77 1.86 1.44 1.78
CA TYR A 77 1.80 0.99 0.39
C TYR A 77 0.47 1.37 -0.27
N ARG A 78 -0.67 1.05 0.36
CA ARG A 78 -2.00 1.44 -0.15
C ARG A 78 -2.17 2.96 -0.30
N LYS A 79 -1.63 3.73 0.66
CA LYS A 79 -1.66 5.20 0.58
C LYS A 79 -0.86 5.72 -0.61
N ARG A 80 0.33 5.16 -0.85
CA ARG A 80 1.18 5.53 -2.01
C ARG A 80 0.51 5.16 -3.33
N GLU A 81 -0.09 3.97 -3.41
CA GLU A 81 -0.82 3.51 -4.59
C GLU A 81 -1.99 4.44 -4.92
N LYS A 82 -2.79 4.80 -3.92
CA LYS A 82 -3.89 5.76 -4.09
C LYS A 82 -3.40 7.13 -4.56
N GLN A 83 -2.34 7.66 -3.95
CA GLN A 83 -1.74 8.92 -4.37
C GLN A 83 -1.22 8.87 -5.80
N PHE A 84 -0.63 7.74 -6.21
CA PHE A 84 -0.18 7.54 -7.58
C PHE A 84 -1.36 7.53 -8.57
N GLN A 85 -2.45 6.84 -8.25
CA GLN A 85 -3.67 6.82 -9.07
C GLN A 85 -4.28 8.22 -9.21
N GLU A 86 -4.41 8.98 -8.13
CA GLU A 86 -4.89 10.36 -8.15
C GLU A 86 -4.01 11.27 -9.02
N GLN A 87 -2.70 11.08 -8.99
CA GLN A 87 -1.77 11.85 -9.83
C GLN A 87 -1.90 11.50 -11.32
N ILE A 88 -2.06 10.21 -11.67
CA ILE A 88 -2.33 9.79 -13.05
C ILE A 88 -3.62 10.43 -13.59
N GLU A 89 -4.68 10.44 -12.78
CA GLU A 89 -5.95 11.05 -13.14
C GLU A 89 -5.81 12.55 -13.39
N ASN A 90 -5.15 13.27 -12.47
CA ASN A 90 -4.89 14.71 -12.61
C ASN A 90 -4.09 15.03 -13.87
N ILE A 91 -3.00 14.28 -14.13
CA ILE A 91 -2.18 14.48 -15.33
C ILE A 91 -2.98 14.20 -16.60
N SER A 92 -3.81 13.14 -16.60
CA SER A 92 -4.68 12.82 -17.73
C SER A 92 -5.67 13.94 -18.05
N HIS A 93 -6.23 14.57 -17.01
CA HIS A 93 -7.10 15.74 -17.15
C HIS A 93 -6.32 16.94 -17.71
N ASP A 94 -5.14 17.23 -17.15
CA ASP A 94 -4.32 18.38 -17.55
C ASP A 94 -3.73 18.24 -18.96
N LEU A 95 -3.54 17.00 -19.45
CA LEU A 95 -3.17 16.71 -20.83
C LEU A 95 -4.37 16.89 -21.79
N ARG A 96 -5.58 16.51 -21.39
CA ARG A 96 -6.78 16.57 -22.22
C ARG A 96 -7.13 18.00 -22.62
N THR A 97 -7.04 18.93 -21.69
CA THR A 97 -7.43 20.34 -21.90
C THR A 97 -6.65 21.01 -23.05
N PRO A 98 -5.32 21.09 -23.04
CA PRO A 98 -4.55 21.71 -24.12
C PRO A 98 -4.66 20.91 -25.44
N LEU A 99 -4.78 19.60 -25.37
CA LEU A 99 -4.98 18.75 -26.55
C LEU A 99 -6.32 19.06 -27.24
N THR A 100 -7.40 19.24 -26.48
CA THR A 100 -8.72 19.61 -27.01
C THR A 100 -8.66 20.95 -27.73
N VAL A 101 -7.93 21.92 -27.17
CA VAL A 101 -7.73 23.24 -27.79
C VAL A 101 -7.00 23.10 -29.12
N ILE A 102 -5.89 22.35 -29.16
CA ILE A 102 -5.12 22.12 -30.40
C ILE A 102 -6.01 21.47 -31.48
N LEU A 103 -6.72 20.40 -31.11
CA LEU A 103 -7.62 19.69 -32.03
C LEU A 103 -8.76 20.57 -32.52
N GLY A 104 -9.30 21.44 -31.64
CA GLY A 104 -10.32 22.41 -32.03
C GLY A 104 -9.86 23.38 -33.08
N TYR A 105 -8.68 23.99 -32.91
CA TYR A 105 -8.10 24.90 -33.90
C TYR A 105 -7.71 24.19 -35.21
N LEU A 106 -7.19 22.97 -35.13
CA LEU A 106 -6.93 22.16 -36.31
C LEU A 106 -8.20 21.89 -37.12
N ARG A 107 -9.32 21.62 -36.48
CA ARG A 107 -10.62 21.45 -37.17
C ARG A 107 -11.09 22.74 -37.81
N LEU A 108 -11.01 23.87 -37.10
CA LEU A 108 -11.37 25.16 -37.62
C LEU A 108 -10.54 25.52 -38.87
N LEU A 109 -9.24 25.28 -38.87
CA LEU A 109 -8.37 25.50 -40.01
C LEU A 109 -8.75 24.61 -41.21
N ARG A 110 -9.14 23.34 -40.95
CA ARG A 110 -9.56 22.40 -42.00
C ARG A 110 -10.93 22.70 -42.57
N GLU A 111 -11.89 23.11 -41.74
CA GLU A 111 -13.26 23.42 -42.19
C GLU A 111 -13.35 24.72 -43.03
N LYS A 112 -12.41 25.64 -42.81
CA LYS A 112 -12.33 26.90 -43.56
C LYS A 112 -11.36 26.85 -44.77
N GLU A 113 -11.12 25.65 -45.35
CA GLU A 113 -10.42 25.49 -46.62
C GLU A 113 -11.16 26.22 -47.76
N GLY A 114 -10.98 27.52 -47.89
CA GLY A 114 -11.64 28.39 -48.88
C GLY A 114 -11.89 29.81 -48.40
N THR A 115 -11.72 30.08 -47.12
CA THR A 115 -11.75 31.46 -46.59
C THR A 115 -10.31 31.86 -46.24
N GLU A 116 -9.74 32.83 -46.94
CA GLU A 116 -8.40 33.36 -46.65
C GLU A 116 -8.36 33.89 -45.22
N TYR A 117 -7.75 33.10 -44.29
CA TYR A 117 -7.26 33.69 -43.07
C TYR A 117 -6.24 34.76 -43.46
N LYS A 118 -6.44 36.01 -43.07
CA LYS A 118 -5.41 37.04 -43.20
C LYS A 118 -4.18 36.57 -42.42
N GLY A 119 -2.98 36.72 -42.99
CA GLY A 119 -1.75 36.13 -42.44
C GLY A 119 -1.54 36.32 -40.95
N ALA A 120 -1.96 37.45 -40.36
CA ALA A 120 -1.88 37.73 -38.94
C ALA A 120 -2.78 36.81 -38.07
N GLU A 121 -3.98 36.47 -38.54
CA GLU A 121 -4.93 35.60 -37.81
C GLU A 121 -4.44 34.14 -37.79
N LEU A 122 -3.87 33.69 -38.88
CA LEU A 122 -3.25 32.36 -38.98
C LEU A 122 -2.03 32.24 -38.04
N GLU A 123 -1.15 33.26 -38.01
CA GLU A 123 0.00 33.29 -37.11
C GLU A 123 -0.40 33.26 -35.64
N GLU A 124 -1.48 33.97 -35.28
CA GLU A 124 -1.99 33.95 -33.92
C GLU A 124 -2.48 32.55 -33.49
N ILE A 125 -3.26 31.87 -34.35
CA ILE A 125 -3.74 30.50 -34.13
C ILE A 125 -2.57 29.52 -34.00
N LEU A 126 -1.61 29.58 -34.95
CA LEU A 126 -0.43 28.71 -34.92
C LEU A 126 0.41 28.96 -33.66
N GLY A 127 0.62 30.21 -33.27
CA GLY A 127 1.33 30.56 -32.05
C GLY A 127 0.63 30.09 -30.77
N LEU A 128 -0.73 30.09 -30.77
CA LEU A 128 -1.48 29.53 -29.62
C LEU A 128 -1.31 28.01 -29.58
N MET A 129 -1.41 27.31 -30.68
CA MET A 129 -1.23 25.87 -30.78
C MET A 129 0.19 25.44 -30.32
N GLU A 130 1.21 26.21 -30.78
CA GLU A 130 2.59 25.97 -30.37
C GLU A 130 2.77 26.13 -28.85
N ARG A 131 2.23 27.18 -28.24
CA ARG A 131 2.27 27.37 -26.79
C ARG A 131 1.61 26.18 -26.03
N LYS A 132 0.48 25.67 -26.56
CA LYS A 132 -0.22 24.53 -25.95
C LYS A 132 0.56 23.23 -26.13
N ALA A 133 1.22 23.03 -27.27
CA ALA A 133 2.07 21.86 -27.51
C ALA A 133 3.31 21.88 -26.59
N ARG A 134 3.99 23.03 -26.43
CA ARG A 134 5.11 23.18 -25.47
C ARG A 134 4.68 22.92 -24.03
N PHE A 135 3.48 23.34 -23.64
CA PHE A 135 2.93 23.05 -22.32
C PHE A 135 2.73 21.54 -22.12
N LEU A 136 2.21 20.83 -23.12
CA LEU A 136 2.07 19.36 -23.11
C LEU A 136 3.43 18.67 -22.95
N GLU A 137 4.44 19.11 -23.68
CA GLU A 137 5.81 18.59 -23.60
C GLU A 137 6.37 18.73 -22.16
N GLN A 138 6.17 19.89 -21.55
CA GLN A 138 6.60 20.12 -20.15
C GLN A 138 5.84 19.22 -19.17
N LEU A 139 4.54 19.02 -19.33
CA LEU A 139 3.72 18.13 -18.49
C LEU A 139 4.21 16.69 -18.60
N VAL A 140 4.45 16.19 -19.80
CA VAL A 140 4.97 14.84 -20.04
C VAL A 140 6.36 14.67 -19.42
N SER A 141 7.23 15.67 -19.56
CA SER A 141 8.58 15.64 -18.97
C SER A 141 8.55 15.58 -17.44
N ARG A 142 7.65 16.37 -16.81
CA ARG A 142 7.44 16.32 -15.34
C ARG A 142 6.89 14.97 -14.90
N PHE A 143 5.94 14.41 -15.63
CA PHE A 143 5.40 13.09 -15.35
C PHE A 143 6.47 12.00 -15.43
N TYR A 144 7.31 12.03 -16.47
CA TYR A 144 8.40 11.07 -16.61
C TYR A 144 9.38 11.15 -15.45
N SER A 145 9.77 12.37 -15.04
CA SER A 145 10.66 12.59 -13.91
C SER A 145 10.06 12.08 -12.59
N PHE A 146 8.78 12.32 -12.37
CA PHE A 146 8.04 11.81 -11.22
C PHE A 146 7.95 10.27 -11.21
N SER A 147 7.60 9.67 -12.35
CA SER A 147 7.51 8.21 -12.49
C SER A 147 8.85 7.52 -12.22
N ARG A 148 9.98 8.12 -12.61
CA ARG A 148 11.32 7.61 -12.31
C ARG A 148 11.64 7.63 -10.82
N LEU A 149 11.26 8.68 -10.11
CA LEU A 149 11.48 8.79 -8.66
C LEU A 149 10.65 7.73 -7.93
N THR A 150 9.39 7.58 -8.30
CA THR A 150 8.50 6.59 -7.70
C THR A 150 8.93 5.14 -8.01
N ALA A 151 9.40 4.85 -9.22
CA ALA A 151 9.91 3.53 -9.59
C ALA A 151 11.22 3.17 -8.88
N GLY A 152 12.03 4.15 -8.46
CA GLY A 152 13.23 3.94 -7.63
C GLY A 152 12.91 3.48 -6.21
N ASP A 153 11.80 3.94 -5.64
CA ASP A 153 11.31 3.55 -4.31
C ASP A 153 10.68 2.14 -4.28
N PHE A 154 10.32 1.57 -5.43
CA PHE A 154 9.77 0.19 -5.55
C PHE A 154 10.83 -0.89 -5.73
N ARG A 155 12.12 -0.55 -5.74
CA ARG A 155 13.23 -1.51 -5.77
C ARG A 155 13.82 -1.67 -4.37
N LEU A 156 13.11 -2.39 -3.50
CA LEU A 156 13.65 -3.02 -2.30
C LEU A 156 13.38 -4.50 -2.37
#